data_657682845ebcfb934cccdf1ec0ec0ab2
#
_entry.id   657682845ebcfb934cccdf1ec0ec0ab2
#
_cell.length_a   1.000
_cell.length_b   1.000
_cell.length_c   1.000
_cell.angle_alpha   90.00
_cell.angle_beta   90.00
_cell.angle_gamma   90.00
#
_symmetry.space_group_name_H-M   'P 1'
#
loop_
_entity.id
_entity.type
_entity.pdbx_description
1 polymer ?
#
loop_
_entity_poly.entity_id
_entity_poly.type
_entity_poly.pdbx_seq_one_letter_code
_entity_poly.pdbx_strand_id
1 'polypeptide(L)'
;MKPVTLYGTGVCPYCDMAERLLARKGVTPDKIRVDLEPEQREHMMRITGRRTVPQIFIGELHVGGYDDLSALDRAGKLDALLAD
;
A
#
# COMPACT_ATOMS: atom_id res chain seq x y z
N MET A 1 0.55 -3.71 15.57
CA MET A 1 0.95 -2.90 14.41
C MET A 1 -0.25 -2.13 13.87
N LYS A 2 0.01 -1.01 13.25
CA LYS A 2 -1.04 -0.25 12.58
C LYS A 2 -1.57 -1.03 11.40
N PRO A 3 -2.87 -0.92 11.08
CA PRO A 3 -3.42 -1.59 9.92
C PRO A 3 -2.84 -1.00 8.63
N VAL A 4 -2.58 -1.88 7.67
CA VAL A 4 -2.06 -1.47 6.36
C VAL A 4 -3.09 -1.83 5.30
N THR A 5 -3.44 -0.86 4.46
CA THR A 5 -4.35 -1.05 3.34
C THR A 5 -3.59 -0.89 2.04
N LEU A 6 -3.81 -1.81 1.11
CA LEU A 6 -3.18 -1.78 -0.21
C LEU A 6 -4.26 -1.85 -1.29
N TYR A 7 -4.40 -0.77 -2.04
CA TYR A 7 -5.25 -0.76 -3.22
C TYR A 7 -4.45 -1.32 -4.39
N GLY A 8 -4.93 -2.38 -5.00
CA GLY A 8 -4.19 -3.05 -6.06
C GLY A 8 -5.07 -3.79 -7.04
N THR A 9 -4.43 -4.53 -7.94
CA THR A 9 -5.10 -5.34 -8.94
C THR A 9 -4.59 -6.78 -8.88
N GLY A 10 -5.27 -7.66 -9.63
CA GLY A 10 -4.90 -9.08 -9.65
C GLY A 10 -3.57 -9.36 -10.34
N VAL A 11 -3.28 -8.60 -11.40
CA VAL A 11 -2.01 -8.71 -12.12
C VAL A 11 -1.26 -7.39 -11.96
N CYS A 12 -0.40 -7.35 -10.97
CA CYS A 12 0.32 -6.13 -10.61
C CYS A 12 1.67 -6.51 -9.97
N PRO A 13 2.75 -6.52 -10.75
CA PRO A 13 4.07 -6.88 -10.21
C PRO A 13 4.50 -5.99 -9.05
N TYR A 14 4.24 -4.69 -9.12
CA TYR A 14 4.59 -3.77 -8.04
C TYR A 14 3.74 -3.98 -6.79
N CYS A 15 2.48 -4.40 -6.96
CA CYS A 15 1.65 -4.79 -5.81
C CYS A 15 2.25 -6.01 -5.11
N ASP A 16 2.68 -7.01 -5.90
CA ASP A 16 3.32 -8.21 -5.35
C ASP A 16 4.61 -7.86 -4.61
N MET A 17 5.41 -6.95 -5.16
CA MET A 17 6.65 -6.50 -4.52
C MET A 17 6.36 -5.79 -3.20
N ALA A 18 5.33 -4.94 -3.17
CA ALA A 18 4.92 -4.26 -1.94
C ALA A 18 4.44 -5.25 -0.88
N GLU A 19 3.64 -6.21 -1.28
CA GLU A 19 3.14 -7.25 -0.37
C GLU A 19 4.27 -8.08 0.21
N ARG A 20 5.28 -8.42 -0.61
CA ARG A 20 6.47 -9.16 -0.14
C ARG A 20 7.29 -8.34 0.85
N LEU A 21 7.47 -7.06 0.58
CA LEU A 21 8.19 -6.19 1.49
C LEU A 21 7.49 -6.12 2.84
N LEU A 22 6.17 -5.91 2.84
CA LEU A 22 5.37 -5.87 4.05
C LEU A 22 5.40 -7.22 4.79
N ALA A 23 5.38 -8.33 4.06
CA ALA A 23 5.47 -9.67 4.66
C ALA A 23 6.79 -9.86 5.42
N ARG A 24 7.90 -9.33 4.89
CA ARG A 24 9.18 -9.36 5.61
C ARG A 24 9.14 -8.58 6.92
N LYS A 25 8.22 -7.63 7.03
CA LYS A 25 8.00 -6.85 8.26
C LYS A 25 6.95 -7.49 9.17
N GLY A 26 6.44 -8.67 8.80
CA GLY A 26 5.39 -9.35 9.56
C GLY A 26 4.00 -8.77 9.35
N VAL A 27 3.78 -8.05 8.24
CA VAL A 27 2.53 -7.38 7.96
C VAL A 27 1.83 -8.01 6.76
N THR A 28 0.55 -8.36 6.93
CA THR A 28 -0.32 -8.76 5.83
C THR A 28 -1.31 -7.61 5.60
N PRO A 29 -1.19 -6.89 4.47
CA PRO A 29 -2.10 -5.78 4.24
C PRO A 29 -3.50 -6.25 3.87
N ASP A 30 -4.49 -5.41 4.18
CA ASP A 30 -5.84 -5.57 3.65
C ASP A 30 -5.81 -5.11 2.20
N LYS A 31 -5.99 -6.04 1.27
CA LYS A 31 -5.91 -5.75 -0.15
C LYS A 31 -7.31 -5.45 -0.72
N ILE A 32 -7.43 -4.29 -1.33
CA ILE A 32 -8.66 -3.88 -2.01
C ILE A 32 -8.42 -3.95 -3.52
N ARG A 33 -9.17 -4.84 -4.19
CA ARG A 33 -9.03 -5.07 -5.63
C ARG A 33 -9.84 -4.04 -6.40
N VAL A 34 -9.17 -2.99 -6.85
CA VAL A 34 -9.81 -1.89 -7.59
C VAL A 34 -10.18 -2.27 -9.02
N ASP A 35 -9.62 -3.36 -9.53
CA ASP A 35 -10.03 -3.92 -10.82
C ASP A 35 -11.37 -4.65 -10.74
N LEU A 36 -11.77 -5.09 -9.56
CA LEU A 36 -13.04 -5.77 -9.32
C LEU A 36 -14.10 -4.84 -8.75
N GLU A 37 -13.69 -3.74 -8.13
CA GLU A 37 -14.58 -2.82 -7.41
C GLU A 37 -14.39 -1.40 -7.91
N PRO A 38 -15.12 -1.00 -8.98
CA PRO A 38 -14.94 0.34 -9.58
C PRO A 38 -15.14 1.50 -8.62
N GLU A 39 -16.06 1.38 -7.67
CA GLU A 39 -16.29 2.43 -6.67
C GLU A 39 -15.09 2.58 -5.74
N GLN A 40 -14.36 1.52 -5.47
CA GLN A 40 -13.13 1.58 -4.69
C GLN A 40 -11.99 2.23 -5.49
N ARG A 41 -11.98 2.04 -6.79
CA ARG A 41 -11.02 2.73 -7.65
C ARG A 41 -11.25 4.23 -7.62
N GLU A 42 -12.50 4.67 -7.72
CA GLU A 42 -12.85 6.10 -7.61
C GLU A 42 -12.45 6.65 -6.25
N HIS A 43 -12.74 5.90 -5.19
CA HIS A 43 -12.37 6.29 -3.83
C HIS A 43 -10.85 6.45 -3.72
N MET A 44 -10.09 5.48 -4.21
CA MET A 44 -8.63 5.54 -4.21
C MET A 44 -8.13 6.81 -4.92
N MET A 45 -8.66 7.11 -6.10
CA MET A 45 -8.26 8.29 -6.85
C MET A 45 -8.58 9.60 -6.10
N ARG A 46 -9.72 9.64 -5.40
CA ARG A 46 -10.09 10.82 -4.60
C ARG A 46 -9.15 11.04 -3.43
N ILE A 47 -8.83 9.98 -2.69
CA ILE A 47 -8.05 10.13 -1.45
C ILE A 47 -6.56 10.20 -1.70
N THR A 48 -6.06 9.74 -2.85
CA THR A 48 -4.63 9.75 -3.15
C THR A 48 -4.23 10.78 -4.19
N GLY A 49 -5.16 11.19 -5.04
CA GLY A 49 -4.85 12.01 -6.21
C GLY A 49 -4.11 11.24 -7.29
N ARG A 50 -4.02 9.91 -7.18
CA ARG A 50 -3.27 9.07 -8.12
C ARG A 50 -4.16 7.99 -8.71
N ARG A 51 -3.81 7.55 -9.93
CA ARG A 51 -4.53 6.49 -10.66
C ARG A 51 -3.78 5.17 -10.67
N THR A 52 -2.53 5.17 -10.21
CA THR A 52 -1.67 4.00 -10.26
C THR A 52 -1.86 3.09 -9.07
N VAL A 53 -1.52 1.82 -9.24
CA VAL A 53 -1.48 0.84 -8.15
C VAL A 53 -0.06 0.27 -8.05
N PRO A 54 0.37 -0.13 -6.86
CA PRO A 54 -0.36 -0.11 -5.60
C PRO A 54 -0.48 1.30 -5.01
N GLN A 55 -1.50 1.53 -4.19
CA GLN A 55 -1.56 2.69 -3.31
C GLN A 55 -1.69 2.18 -1.89
N ILE A 56 -0.76 2.57 -1.03
CA ILE A 56 -0.57 1.96 0.28
C ILE A 56 -0.83 2.98 1.38
N PHE A 57 -1.59 2.56 2.39
CA PHE A 57 -1.85 3.35 3.59
C PHE A 57 -1.38 2.59 4.82
N ILE A 58 -0.73 3.29 5.73
CA ILE A 58 -0.43 2.78 7.08
C ILE A 58 -1.31 3.60 8.02
N GLY A 59 -2.38 2.96 8.53
CA GLY A 59 -3.43 3.71 9.21
C GLY A 59 -4.00 4.75 8.25
N GLU A 60 -3.97 6.01 8.65
CA GLU A 60 -4.45 7.11 7.81
C GLU A 60 -3.34 7.74 6.95
N LEU A 61 -2.10 7.33 7.14
CA LEU A 61 -0.97 7.89 6.40
C LEU A 61 -0.92 7.30 4.99
N HIS A 62 -1.01 8.17 3.99
CA HIS A 62 -0.82 7.77 2.60
C HIS A 62 0.67 7.65 2.31
N VAL A 63 1.15 6.43 2.16
CA VAL A 63 2.56 6.17 1.81
C VAL A 63 2.79 6.45 0.33
N GLY A 64 1.91 5.93 -0.51
CA GLY A 64 2.05 6.01 -1.97
C GLY A 64 2.19 4.64 -2.60
N GLY A 65 3.04 4.53 -3.61
CA GLY A 65 3.28 3.28 -4.32
C GLY A 65 4.42 2.47 -3.73
N TYR A 66 4.84 1.46 -4.49
CA TYR A 66 5.95 0.60 -4.06
C TYR A 66 7.26 1.38 -3.89
N ASP A 67 7.56 2.29 -4.82
CA ASP A 67 8.80 3.08 -4.73
C ASP A 67 8.85 3.91 -3.45
N ASP A 68 7.72 4.49 -3.07
CA ASP A 68 7.60 5.27 -1.84
C ASP A 68 7.79 4.37 -0.61
N LEU A 69 7.16 3.20 -0.61
CA LEU A 69 7.29 2.22 0.47
C LEU A 69 8.74 1.74 0.61
N SER A 70 9.35 1.40 -0.51
CA SER A 70 10.74 0.92 -0.54
C SER A 70 11.71 2.00 -0.06
N ALA A 71 11.47 3.26 -0.42
CA ALA A 71 12.30 4.38 0.03
C ALA A 71 12.24 4.54 1.54
N LEU A 72 11.05 4.42 2.14
CA LEU A 72 10.89 4.46 3.59
C LEU A 72 11.66 3.32 4.28
N ASP A 73 11.60 2.14 3.69
CA ASP A 73 12.32 0.98 4.23
C ASP A 73 13.82 1.19 4.19
N ARG A 74 14.35 1.63 3.04
CA ARG A 74 15.78 1.91 2.90
C ARG A 74 16.28 3.02 3.82
N ALA A 75 15.41 3.99 4.11
CA ALA A 75 15.74 5.09 5.03
C ALA A 75 15.64 4.66 6.51
N GLY A 76 15.24 3.43 6.79
CA GLY A 76 15.06 2.94 8.15
C GLY A 76 13.87 3.54 8.88
N LYS A 77 12.88 4.06 8.14
CA LYS A 77 11.71 4.75 8.72
C LYS A 77 10.45 3.90 8.74
N LEU A 78 10.42 2.82 7.95
CA LEU A 78 9.20 2.04 7.79
C LEU A 78 8.76 1.34 9.08
N ASP A 79 9.69 0.75 9.80
CA ASP A 79 9.36 0.00 11.02
C ASP A 79 8.67 0.89 12.06
N ALA A 80 9.16 2.13 12.22
CA ALA A 80 8.56 3.08 13.16
C ALA A 80 7.14 3.48 12.73
N LEU A 81 6.91 3.62 11.43
CA LEU A 81 5.58 3.95 10.91
C LEU A 81 4.59 2.81 11.09
N LEU A 82 5.04 1.55 11.03
CA LEU A 82 4.21 0.37 11.24
C LEU A 82 3.90 0.13 12.72
N ALA A 83 4.76 0.58 13.60
CA ALA A 83 4.57 0.40 15.04
C ALA A 83 3.38 1.22 15.56
N ASP A 84 2.71 0.68 16.57
CA ASP A 84 1.61 1.37 17.24
C ASP A 84 2.11 2.53 18.11
#